data_84c13fa6360d078ddf9e89f25c27d67c
#
_entry.id   84c13fa6360d078ddf9e89f25c27d67c
#
_cell.length_a   1.000
_cell.length_b   1.000
_cell.length_c   1.000
_cell.angle_alpha   90.00
_cell.angle_beta   90.00
_cell.angle_gamma   90.00
#
_symmetry.space_group_name_H-M   'P 1'
#
loop_
_entity.id
_entity.type
_entity.pdbx_description
1 polymer ?
#
loop_
_entity_poly.entity_id
_entity_poly.type
_entity_poly.pdbx_seq_one_letter_code
_entity_poly.pdbx_strand_id
1 'polypeptide(L)'
;MYKKIYKYIENYIPDIQTTNNNNNIWMYWQNKDKNTKRLPYLDLCLQTIKRNSGNFKINILDDESFQNISSIYMPNYVNIQPLGMRADYVRFCLLKEFGGIWLDFDTIVVKNLDIFFNLLKQYEFIGFDE
;
A
#
# COMPACT_ATOMS: atom_id res chain seq x y z
N MET A 1 1.58 -0.15 -25.36
CA MET A 1 2.12 -1.19 -24.45
C MET A 1 1.17 -1.50 -23.30
N TYR A 2 0.64 -0.51 -22.63
CA TYR A 2 -0.30 -0.67 -21.49
C TYR A 2 -1.58 -1.47 -21.84
N LYS A 3 -2.20 -1.25 -22.99
CA LYS A 3 -3.41 -1.99 -23.40
C LYS A 3 -3.22 -3.51 -23.51
N LYS A 4 -2.00 -4.01 -23.74
CA LYS A 4 -1.72 -5.46 -23.82
C LYS A 4 -1.64 -6.12 -22.45
N ILE A 5 -1.09 -5.43 -21.44
CA ILE A 5 -0.97 -5.95 -20.07
C ILE A 5 -2.35 -5.96 -19.41
N TYR A 6 -3.14 -4.90 -19.57
CA TYR A 6 -4.51 -4.85 -19.05
C TYR A 6 -5.40 -5.97 -19.60
N LYS A 7 -5.32 -6.26 -20.91
CA LYS A 7 -6.11 -7.35 -21.52
C LYS A 7 -5.76 -8.74 -20.97
N TYR A 8 -4.52 -8.94 -20.51
CA TYR A 8 -4.08 -10.20 -19.89
C TYR A 8 -4.59 -10.34 -18.45
N ILE A 9 -4.70 -9.24 -17.71
CA ILE A 9 -5.17 -9.23 -16.33
C ILE A 9 -6.69 -9.34 -16.28
N GLU A 10 -7.43 -8.66 -17.14
CA GLU A 10 -8.90 -8.73 -17.23
C GLU A 10 -9.43 -10.16 -17.43
N ASN A 11 -8.66 -11.05 -18.06
CA ASN A 11 -9.06 -12.43 -18.30
C ASN A 11 -8.72 -13.40 -17.14
N TYR A 12 -8.01 -12.96 -16.10
CA TYR A 12 -7.49 -13.82 -15.03
C TYR A 12 -7.95 -13.47 -13.63
N ILE A 13 -8.65 -12.36 -13.43
CA ILE A 13 -9.18 -11.97 -12.13
C ILE A 13 -10.66 -12.30 -12.11
N PRO A 14 -11.09 -13.37 -11.39
CA PRO A 14 -12.51 -13.56 -11.12
C PRO A 14 -13.02 -12.32 -10.39
N ASP A 15 -14.26 -11.89 -10.67
CA ASP A 15 -14.96 -10.78 -10.05
C ASP A 15 -14.58 -10.61 -8.57
N ILE A 16 -13.55 -9.83 -8.32
CA ILE A 16 -13.28 -9.34 -6.97
C ILE A 16 -14.30 -8.25 -6.75
N GLN A 17 -15.35 -8.59 -6.02
CA GLN A 17 -16.25 -7.58 -5.49
C GLN A 17 -15.42 -6.66 -4.61
N THR A 18 -14.98 -5.55 -5.17
CA THR A 18 -14.30 -4.49 -4.45
C THR A 18 -15.29 -3.97 -3.40
N THR A 19 -15.10 -4.38 -2.16
CA THR A 19 -15.77 -3.74 -1.05
C THR A 19 -15.34 -2.27 -1.04
N ASN A 20 -16.31 -1.41 -1.16
CA ASN A 20 -16.26 0.01 -1.53
C ASN A 20 -15.53 0.95 -0.56
N ASN A 21 -14.33 0.64 -0.07
CA ASN A 21 -13.57 1.53 0.80
C ASN A 21 -12.12 1.76 0.29
N ASN A 22 -12.01 2.21 -0.96
CA ASN A 22 -10.73 2.49 -1.61
C ASN A 22 -10.05 3.81 -1.14
N ASN A 23 -10.47 4.37 0.00
CA ASN A 23 -9.92 5.63 0.53
C ASN A 23 -8.83 5.45 1.57
N ASN A 24 -8.16 4.30 1.58
CA ASN A 24 -7.03 4.04 2.45
C ASN A 24 -5.70 4.27 1.74
N ILE A 25 -4.77 4.90 2.43
CA ILE A 25 -3.34 4.85 2.12
C ILE A 25 -2.72 3.87 3.10
N TRP A 26 -2.00 2.89 2.58
CA TRP A 26 -1.31 1.88 3.34
C TRP A 26 0.18 2.13 3.29
N MET A 27 0.83 2.10 4.44
CA MET A 27 2.28 2.19 4.62
C MET A 27 2.70 1.13 5.64
N TYR A 28 3.88 0.58 5.47
CA TYR A 28 4.40 -0.42 6.38
C TYR A 28 5.82 -0.08 6.82
N TRP A 29 6.08 -0.19 8.12
CA TRP A 29 7.40 -0.03 8.69
C TRP A 29 7.59 -0.94 9.89
N GLN A 30 8.59 -1.81 9.83
CA GLN A 30 8.99 -2.67 10.94
C GLN A 30 10.37 -2.26 11.45
N ASN A 31 10.46 -1.83 12.69
CA ASN A 31 11.74 -1.61 13.34
C ASN A 31 12.46 -2.94 13.58
N LYS A 32 13.78 -2.95 13.45
CA LYS A 32 14.59 -4.13 13.74
C LYS A 32 14.49 -4.56 15.19
N ASP A 33 14.42 -3.59 16.08
CA ASP A 33 14.23 -3.75 17.52
C ASP A 33 13.47 -2.56 18.11
N LYS A 34 13.07 -2.66 19.39
CA LYS A 34 12.28 -1.63 20.08
C LYS A 34 13.00 -0.28 20.24
N ASN A 35 14.33 -0.26 20.15
CA ASN A 35 15.14 0.95 20.34
C ASN A 35 15.51 1.64 19.03
N THR A 36 15.33 0.96 17.89
CA THR A 36 15.66 1.51 16.57
C THR A 36 14.56 2.48 16.13
N LYS A 37 14.92 3.74 15.89
CA LYS A 37 14.01 4.75 15.33
C LYS A 37 14.16 4.81 13.81
N ARG A 38 13.10 5.22 13.13
CA ARG A 38 13.17 5.56 11.71
C ARG A 38 14.17 6.69 11.50
N LEU A 39 14.81 6.67 10.33
CA LEU A 39 15.68 7.76 9.92
C LEU A 39 14.87 9.05 9.72
N PRO A 40 15.41 10.24 10.12
CA PRO A 40 14.65 11.49 10.08
C PRO A 40 14.06 11.86 8.71
N TYR A 41 14.73 11.49 7.61
CA TYR A 41 14.20 11.77 6.27
C TYR A 41 12.90 11.01 5.97
N LEU A 42 12.69 9.84 6.55
CA LEU A 42 11.44 9.10 6.41
C LEU A 42 10.28 9.81 7.10
N ASP A 43 10.55 10.47 8.23
CA ASP A 43 9.53 11.30 8.88
C ASP A 43 9.20 12.55 8.05
N LEU A 44 10.18 13.10 7.33
CA LEU A 44 9.93 14.18 6.36
C LEU A 44 9.05 13.69 5.22
N CYS A 45 9.34 12.52 4.64
CA CYS A 45 8.50 11.89 3.61
C CYS A 45 7.06 11.72 4.12
N LEU A 46 6.89 11.17 5.32
CA LEU A 46 5.57 11.00 5.95
C LEU A 46 4.83 12.33 6.11
N GLN A 47 5.51 13.42 6.45
CA GLN A 47 4.88 14.74 6.52
C GLN A 47 4.35 15.20 5.15
N THR A 48 5.09 14.95 4.06
CA THR A 48 4.60 15.28 2.71
C THR A 48 3.36 14.47 2.34
N ILE A 49 3.32 13.19 2.71
CA ILE A 49 2.16 12.34 2.51
C ILE A 49 0.96 12.86 3.30
N LYS A 50 1.13 13.15 4.59
CA LYS A 50 0.07 13.69 5.46
C LYS A 50 -0.50 15.01 4.93
N ARG A 51 0.36 15.88 4.42
CA ARG A 51 -0.04 17.18 3.87
C ARG A 51 -0.87 17.04 2.58
N ASN A 52 -0.62 16.00 1.81
CA ASN A 52 -1.20 15.80 0.48
C ASN A 52 -2.17 14.60 0.40
N SER A 53 -2.52 13.99 1.52
CA SER A 53 -3.39 12.80 1.55
C SER A 53 -4.83 13.07 1.11
N GLY A 54 -5.29 14.34 1.16
CA GLY A 54 -6.66 14.69 0.79
C GLY A 54 -7.69 13.93 1.63
N ASN A 55 -8.63 13.27 0.97
CA ASN A 55 -9.67 12.47 1.60
C ASN A 55 -9.25 11.04 1.97
N PHE A 56 -7.99 10.67 1.73
CA PHE A 56 -7.48 9.37 2.12
C PHE A 56 -7.11 9.30 3.58
N LYS A 57 -7.44 8.16 4.21
CA LYS A 57 -7.00 7.80 5.56
C LYS A 57 -5.64 7.13 5.49
N ILE A 58 -4.66 7.65 6.23
CA ILE A 58 -3.31 7.08 6.30
C ILE A 58 -3.28 6.01 7.40
N ASN A 59 -2.86 4.80 7.03
CA ASN A 59 -2.66 3.66 7.91
C ASN A 59 -1.19 3.26 7.86
N ILE A 60 -0.49 3.39 8.97
CA ILE A 60 0.91 2.99 9.12
C ILE A 60 0.93 1.73 9.96
N LEU A 61 1.39 0.63 9.38
CA LEU A 61 1.37 -0.67 10.01
C LEU A 61 2.79 -1.19 10.26
N ASP A 62 2.92 -1.96 11.31
CA ASP A 62 4.00 -2.88 11.60
C ASP A 62 3.47 -4.32 11.53
N ASP A 63 4.29 -5.30 11.87
CA ASP A 63 3.87 -6.70 11.84
C ASP A 63 2.67 -6.97 12.74
N GLU A 64 2.65 -6.43 13.95
CA GLU A 64 1.57 -6.66 14.92
C GLU A 64 0.24 -6.07 14.42
N SER A 65 0.25 -4.81 14.01
CA SER A 65 -0.95 -4.14 13.51
C SER A 65 -1.44 -4.72 12.18
N PHE A 66 -0.54 -5.17 11.31
CA PHE A 66 -0.90 -5.88 10.09
C PHE A 66 -1.62 -7.20 10.39
N GLN A 67 -1.07 -8.01 11.32
CA GLN A 67 -1.68 -9.28 11.72
C GLN A 67 -3.06 -9.10 12.36
N ASN A 68 -3.27 -7.96 13.04
CA ASN A 68 -4.56 -7.67 13.68
C ASN A 68 -5.68 -7.31 12.67
N ILE A 69 -5.33 -6.82 11.49
CA ILE A 69 -6.33 -6.37 10.51
C ILE A 69 -6.50 -7.29 9.31
N SER A 70 -5.44 -7.98 8.88
CA SER A 70 -5.49 -8.86 7.70
C SER A 70 -5.95 -10.27 8.07
N SER A 71 -6.82 -10.84 7.26
CA SER A 71 -7.33 -12.22 7.40
C SER A 71 -6.64 -13.22 6.46
N ILE A 72 -5.83 -12.73 5.50
CA ILE A 72 -5.29 -13.56 4.42
C ILE A 72 -3.79 -13.83 4.52
N TYR A 73 -3.10 -13.28 5.53
CA TYR A 73 -1.65 -13.46 5.66
C TYR A 73 -1.28 -14.89 6.10
N MET A 74 -0.10 -15.32 5.68
CA MET A 74 0.52 -16.56 6.17
C MET A 74 1.40 -16.26 7.38
N PRO A 75 1.28 -16.99 8.52
CA PRO A 75 1.99 -16.66 9.76
C PRO A 75 3.52 -16.59 9.64
N ASN A 76 4.12 -17.35 8.73
CA ASN A 76 5.55 -17.38 8.51
C ASN A 76 6.10 -16.23 7.65
N TYR A 77 5.24 -15.29 7.19
CA TYR A 77 5.69 -14.14 6.39
C TYR A 77 6.71 -13.28 7.16
N VAL A 78 6.68 -13.28 8.48
CA VAL A 78 7.64 -12.55 9.34
C VAL A 78 9.09 -13.01 9.13
N ASN A 79 9.29 -14.19 8.54
CA ASN A 79 10.60 -14.73 8.19
C ASN A 79 11.12 -14.25 6.83
N ILE A 80 10.31 -13.54 6.05
CA ILE A 80 10.74 -13.00 4.75
C ILE A 80 11.82 -11.95 4.97
N GLN A 81 12.97 -12.14 4.30
CA GLN A 81 14.10 -11.21 4.31
C GLN A 81 14.58 -10.96 2.87
N PRO A 82 15.06 -9.78 2.55
CA PRO A 82 15.15 -8.58 3.40
C PRO A 82 13.78 -7.98 3.71
N LEU A 83 13.75 -6.98 4.60
CA LEU A 83 12.51 -6.32 5.04
C LEU A 83 11.70 -5.71 3.88
N GLY A 84 12.35 -5.27 2.82
CA GLY A 84 11.69 -4.78 1.61
C GLY A 84 10.79 -5.84 0.95
N MET A 85 11.26 -7.08 0.85
CA MET A 85 10.43 -8.19 0.33
C MET A 85 9.26 -8.53 1.26
N ARG A 86 9.44 -8.37 2.58
CA ARG A 86 8.32 -8.50 3.52
C ARG A 86 7.29 -7.40 3.31
N ALA A 87 7.73 -6.17 3.09
CA ALA A 87 6.84 -5.05 2.74
C ALA A 87 6.05 -5.33 1.45
N ASP A 88 6.67 -5.94 0.44
CA ASP A 88 5.97 -6.34 -0.80
C ASP A 88 4.87 -7.36 -0.53
N TYR A 89 5.12 -8.33 0.35
CA TYR A 89 4.10 -9.29 0.76
C TYR A 89 2.93 -8.61 1.49
N VAL A 90 3.24 -7.73 2.45
CA VAL A 90 2.23 -6.95 3.20
C VAL A 90 1.40 -6.08 2.25
N ARG A 91 2.06 -5.40 1.30
CA ARG A 91 1.41 -4.62 0.24
C ARG A 91 0.40 -5.45 -0.53
N PHE A 92 0.83 -6.62 -0.99
CA PHE A 92 -0.04 -7.52 -1.74
C PHE A 92 -1.29 -7.91 -0.94
N CYS A 93 -1.14 -8.31 0.31
CA CYS A 93 -2.25 -8.70 1.18
C CYS A 93 -3.22 -7.53 1.39
N LEU A 94 -2.71 -6.34 1.75
CA LEU A 94 -3.55 -5.18 2.05
C LEU A 94 -4.33 -4.69 0.83
N LEU A 95 -3.66 -4.58 -0.32
CA LEU A 95 -4.32 -4.13 -1.54
C LEU A 95 -5.35 -5.15 -2.05
N LYS A 96 -5.05 -6.46 -1.92
CA LYS A 96 -5.99 -7.51 -2.28
C LYS A 96 -7.23 -7.52 -1.37
N GLU A 97 -7.04 -7.35 -0.07
CA GLU A 97 -8.12 -7.47 0.91
C GLU A 97 -8.94 -6.20 1.06
N PHE A 98 -8.30 -5.03 1.00
CA PHE A 98 -8.94 -3.74 1.30
C PHE A 98 -8.90 -2.73 0.15
N GLY A 99 -8.11 -2.96 -0.88
CA GLY A 99 -7.87 -1.94 -1.91
C GLY A 99 -7.16 -0.70 -1.38
N GLY A 100 -7.26 0.42 -2.10
CA GLY A 100 -6.65 1.69 -1.71
C GLY A 100 -5.32 1.96 -2.41
N ILE A 101 -4.48 2.76 -1.78
CA ILE A 101 -3.16 3.17 -2.28
C ILE A 101 -2.08 2.61 -1.37
N TRP A 102 -1.02 2.04 -1.97
CA TRP A 102 0.23 1.76 -1.27
C TRP A 102 1.23 2.86 -1.53
N LEU A 103 1.88 3.33 -0.47
CA LEU A 103 3.04 4.23 -0.55
C LEU A 103 4.18 3.68 0.28
N ASP A 104 5.36 3.60 -0.32
CA ASP A 104 6.58 3.31 0.42
C ASP A 104 6.93 4.49 1.35
N PHE A 105 7.61 4.19 2.45
CA PHE A 105 7.92 5.21 3.47
C PHE A 105 8.86 6.31 2.97
N ASP A 106 9.67 6.05 1.97
CA ASP A 106 10.59 7.00 1.34
C ASP A 106 9.97 7.80 0.18
N THR A 107 8.66 7.72 0.03
CA THR A 107 7.91 8.47 -0.98
C THR A 107 7.72 9.93 -0.57
N ILE A 108 8.04 10.86 -1.48
CA ILE A 108 7.71 12.29 -1.34
C ILE A 108 6.48 12.61 -2.19
N VAL A 109 5.42 13.10 -1.55
CA VAL A 109 4.19 13.47 -2.24
C VAL A 109 4.11 14.98 -2.39
N VAL A 110 4.10 15.46 -3.63
CA VAL A 110 4.14 16.90 -3.96
C VAL A 110 2.80 17.47 -4.42
N LYS A 111 1.81 16.62 -4.66
CA LYS A 111 0.46 17.02 -5.09
C LYS A 111 -0.60 16.24 -4.32
N ASN A 112 -1.80 16.82 -4.24
CA ASN A 112 -2.93 16.18 -3.58
C ASN A 112 -3.27 14.82 -4.24
N LEU A 113 -3.40 13.78 -3.41
CA LEU A 113 -3.68 12.41 -3.85
C LEU A 113 -5.14 12.17 -4.21
N ASP A 114 -6.04 13.12 -4.00
CA ASP A 114 -7.47 13.00 -4.36
C ASP A 114 -7.70 12.72 -5.86
N ILE A 115 -6.74 13.05 -6.71
CA ILE A 115 -6.78 12.65 -8.12
C ILE A 115 -6.93 11.14 -8.29
N PHE A 116 -6.33 10.34 -7.43
CA PHE A 116 -6.43 8.88 -7.48
C PHE A 116 -7.77 8.37 -6.97
N PHE A 117 -8.48 9.14 -6.16
CA PHE A 117 -9.78 8.74 -5.63
C PHE A 117 -10.79 8.44 -6.74
N ASN A 118 -10.83 9.27 -7.77
CA ASN A 118 -11.70 9.07 -8.93
C ASN A 118 -11.17 7.99 -9.86
N LEU A 119 -9.86 7.89 -10.02
CA LEU A 119 -9.24 6.86 -10.86
C LEU A 119 -9.46 5.45 -10.29
N LEU A 120 -9.38 5.27 -8.98
CA LEU A 120 -9.63 3.99 -8.31
C LEU A 120 -11.09 3.51 -8.41
N LYS A 121 -12.03 4.41 -8.77
CA LYS A 121 -13.42 4.03 -9.08
C LYS A 121 -13.59 3.52 -10.51
N GLN A 122 -12.64 3.83 -11.40
CA GLN A 122 -12.71 3.54 -12.83
C GLN A 122 -11.80 2.38 -13.24
N TYR A 123 -10.72 2.17 -12.49
CA TYR A 123 -9.68 1.19 -12.80
C TYR A 123 -9.45 0.27 -11.61
N GLU A 124 -9.33 -1.01 -11.89
CA GLU A 124 -9.05 -2.03 -10.88
C GLU A 124 -7.60 -1.93 -10.36
N PHE A 125 -6.69 -1.47 -11.19
CA PHE A 125 -5.29 -1.30 -10.85
C PHE A 125 -4.68 -0.06 -11.52
N ILE A 126 -3.91 0.68 -10.75
CA ILE A 126 -3.10 1.80 -11.22
C ILE A 126 -1.68 1.61 -10.68
N GLY A 127 -0.71 1.62 -11.56
CA GLY A 127 0.70 1.50 -11.22
C GLY A 127 1.55 2.49 -12.01
N PHE A 128 2.76 2.73 -11.53
CA PHE A 128 3.77 3.47 -12.27
C PHE A 128 4.67 2.48 -13.01
N ASP A 129 5.03 2.84 -14.23
CA ASP A 129 6.02 2.13 -15.02
C ASP A 129 7.37 2.85 -14.86
N GLU A 130 8.45 2.09 -14.60
CA GLU A 130 9.82 2.60 -14.52
C GLU A 130 10.52 2.52 -15.89
#